data_22f07d597d1d0484758cbd99f8df5a20
#
_entry.id   22f07d597d1d0484758cbd99f8df5a20
#
_cell.length_a   1.000
_cell.length_b   1.000
_cell.length_c   1.000
_cell.angle_alpha   90.00
_cell.angle_beta   90.00
_cell.angle_gamma   90.00
#
_symmetry.space_group_name_H-M   'P 1'
#
loop_
_entity.id
_entity.type
_entity.pdbx_description
1 polymer ?
#
loop_
_entity_poly.entity_id
_entity_poly.type
_entity_poly.pdbx_seq_one_letter_code
_entity_poly.pdbx_strand_id
1 'polypeptide(L)'
;MESFDKTPYISTIDKKYYESEIGKKVLEFINYHKPDFYTELHCYNLKNYVKLTSMERYKKTGIPPLIKLGNHVLVSSVSPLIRMTYFSTETVCKTLEFPCFEKLNPQIIDEYGFNKDLAIETYEELLNLILSSSSRKHFENEMLKKYKSQVYTAMEYAQKVFGKDFPPY
;
A
#
# COMPACT_ATOMS: atom_id res chain seq x y z
N MET A 1 -33.39 -4.06 7.97
CA MET A 1 -31.92 -4.11 8.10
C MET A 1 -31.48 -5.31 7.29
N GLU A 2 -31.15 -5.08 6.01
CA GLU A 2 -30.73 -6.16 5.11
C GLU A 2 -29.36 -6.67 5.60
N SER A 3 -29.27 -7.97 5.82
CA SER A 3 -28.01 -8.63 6.13
C SER A 3 -27.11 -8.50 4.89
N PHE A 4 -26.07 -7.71 4.99
CA PHE A 4 -24.97 -7.79 4.02
C PHE A 4 -24.45 -9.24 4.06
N ASP A 5 -24.72 -9.98 3.00
CA ASP A 5 -24.14 -11.30 2.82
C ASP A 5 -22.64 -11.17 3.01
N LYS A 6 -22.10 -11.95 3.96
CA LYS A 6 -20.67 -12.01 4.22
C LYS A 6 -19.99 -12.65 3.02
N THR A 7 -19.74 -11.85 1.99
CA THR A 7 -18.90 -12.28 0.88
C THR A 7 -17.54 -12.67 1.47
N PRO A 8 -17.06 -13.90 1.24
CA PRO A 8 -15.78 -14.31 1.79
C PRO A 8 -14.69 -13.34 1.30
N TYR A 9 -13.84 -12.88 2.24
CA TYR A 9 -12.73 -12.01 1.91
C TYR A 9 -11.79 -12.69 0.91
N ILE A 10 -11.62 -12.09 -0.26
CA ILE A 10 -10.64 -12.51 -1.27
C ILE A 10 -9.58 -11.42 -1.34
N SER A 11 -8.31 -11.80 -1.13
CA SER A 11 -7.20 -10.85 -1.19
C SER A 11 -6.97 -10.34 -2.61
N THR A 12 -6.62 -9.07 -2.76
CA THR A 12 -6.22 -8.46 -4.05
C THR A 12 -4.97 -9.07 -4.69
N ILE A 13 -4.22 -9.89 -3.93
CA ILE A 13 -3.10 -10.68 -4.47
C ILE A 13 -3.53 -12.03 -5.03
N ASP A 14 -4.79 -12.44 -4.86
CA ASP A 14 -5.35 -13.66 -5.43
C ASP A 14 -6.04 -13.35 -6.76
N LYS A 15 -5.74 -14.15 -7.79
CA LYS A 15 -6.37 -14.01 -9.11
C LYS A 15 -7.90 -14.03 -9.05
N LYS A 16 -8.48 -14.83 -8.15
CA LYS A 16 -9.92 -14.92 -7.92
C LYS A 16 -10.58 -13.60 -7.56
N TYR A 17 -9.81 -12.66 -6.95
CA TYR A 17 -10.34 -11.32 -6.69
C TYR A 17 -10.76 -10.63 -8.00
N TYR A 18 -9.90 -10.68 -9.01
CA TYR A 18 -10.17 -10.04 -10.31
C TYR A 18 -11.18 -10.78 -11.19
N GLU A 19 -11.50 -12.01 -10.83
CA GLU A 19 -12.59 -12.80 -11.43
C GLU A 19 -13.94 -12.51 -10.75
N SER A 20 -13.94 -11.93 -9.55
CA SER A 20 -15.15 -11.51 -8.82
C SER A 20 -15.84 -10.33 -9.50
N GLU A 21 -17.11 -10.09 -9.17
CA GLU A 21 -17.87 -8.94 -9.69
C GLU A 21 -17.20 -7.60 -9.36
N ILE A 22 -16.73 -7.45 -8.11
CA ILE A 22 -16.04 -6.23 -7.66
C ILE A 22 -14.70 -6.08 -8.39
N GLY A 23 -13.90 -7.15 -8.47
CA GLY A 23 -12.62 -7.13 -9.17
C GLY A 23 -12.75 -6.77 -10.65
N LYS A 24 -13.74 -7.30 -11.34
CA LYS A 24 -14.06 -6.95 -12.74
C LYS A 24 -14.39 -5.46 -12.89
N LYS A 25 -15.21 -4.89 -12.00
CA LYS A 25 -15.52 -3.46 -12.02
C LYS A 25 -14.29 -2.59 -11.78
N VAL A 26 -13.37 -3.02 -10.90
CA VAL A 26 -12.08 -2.33 -10.71
C VAL A 26 -11.25 -2.34 -11.99
N LEU A 27 -11.16 -3.48 -12.67
CA LEU A 27 -10.43 -3.59 -13.95
C LEU A 27 -11.07 -2.76 -15.07
N GLU A 28 -12.41 -2.76 -15.17
CA GLU A 28 -13.16 -1.91 -16.11
C GLU A 28 -12.86 -0.42 -15.87
N PHE A 29 -12.87 0.02 -14.60
CA PHE A 29 -12.54 1.38 -14.22
C PHE A 29 -11.11 1.76 -14.61
N ILE A 30 -10.13 0.89 -14.31
CA ILE A 30 -8.72 1.11 -14.68
C ILE A 30 -8.58 1.23 -16.20
N ASN A 31 -9.17 0.32 -16.96
CA ASN A 31 -9.11 0.31 -18.42
C ASN A 31 -9.78 1.55 -19.05
N TYR A 32 -10.87 2.02 -18.47
CA TYR A 32 -11.59 3.20 -18.95
C TYR A 32 -10.83 4.49 -18.71
N HIS A 33 -10.34 4.69 -17.48
CA HIS A 33 -9.70 5.95 -17.07
C HIS A 33 -8.22 6.03 -17.41
N LYS A 34 -7.51 4.90 -17.52
CA LYS A 34 -6.05 4.84 -17.74
C LYS A 34 -5.29 5.82 -16.84
N PRO A 35 -5.45 5.70 -15.51
CA PRO A 35 -4.95 6.72 -14.59
C PRO A 35 -3.42 6.76 -14.54
N ASP A 36 -2.86 7.96 -14.35
CA ASP A 36 -1.44 8.15 -14.05
C ASP A 36 -1.11 7.79 -12.59
N PHE A 37 -2.12 7.86 -11.71
CA PHE A 37 -2.03 7.51 -10.31
C PHE A 37 -3.17 6.56 -9.93
N TYR A 38 -2.82 5.42 -9.36
CA TYR A 38 -3.75 4.44 -8.82
C TYR A 38 -3.37 4.12 -7.39
N THR A 39 -4.30 4.32 -6.46
CA THR A 39 -4.04 4.11 -5.03
C THR A 39 -5.15 3.29 -4.41
N GLU A 40 -4.78 2.20 -3.76
CA GLU A 40 -5.65 1.40 -2.92
C GLU A 40 -5.52 1.85 -1.46
N LEU A 41 -6.65 2.13 -0.82
CA LEU A 41 -6.71 2.52 0.58
C LEU A 41 -7.17 1.32 1.41
N HIS A 42 -6.31 0.85 2.29
CA HIS A 42 -6.54 -0.32 3.12
C HIS A 42 -6.41 0.01 4.60
N CYS A 43 -6.95 -0.84 5.45
CA CYS A 43 -6.65 -0.80 6.86
C CYS A 43 -6.16 -2.16 7.37
N TYR A 44 -5.32 -2.16 8.40
CA TYR A 44 -4.76 -3.37 8.97
C TYR A 44 -4.91 -3.40 10.50
N ASN A 45 -4.95 -4.62 11.06
CA ASN A 45 -4.91 -4.77 12.51
C ASN A 45 -3.50 -4.45 13.02
N LEU A 46 -3.38 -3.50 13.96
CA LEU A 46 -2.11 -3.01 14.51
C LEU A 46 -1.22 -4.14 15.06
N LYS A 47 -1.81 -5.21 15.59
CA LYS A 47 -1.07 -6.43 15.98
C LYS A 47 -0.28 -7.09 14.85
N ASN A 48 -0.64 -6.81 13.59
CA ASN A 48 0.08 -7.31 12.42
C ASN A 48 1.23 -6.41 11.97
N TYR A 49 1.44 -5.24 12.60
CA TYR A 49 2.44 -4.25 12.19
C TYR A 49 3.83 -4.85 11.97
N VAL A 50 4.35 -5.57 12.97
CA VAL A 50 5.67 -6.21 12.88
C VAL A 50 5.72 -7.25 11.75
N LYS A 51 4.66 -8.05 11.60
CA LYS A 51 4.57 -9.07 10.55
C LYS A 51 4.54 -8.44 9.15
N LEU A 52 3.79 -7.36 8.97
CA LEU A 52 3.63 -6.67 7.69
C LEU A 52 4.91 -5.96 7.24
N THR A 53 5.70 -5.45 8.20
CA THR A 53 6.91 -4.66 7.94
C THR A 53 8.21 -5.48 8.06
N SER A 54 8.12 -6.78 8.37
CA SER A 54 9.29 -7.66 8.49
C SER A 54 9.96 -7.88 7.14
N MET A 55 11.28 -7.66 7.06
CA MET A 55 12.09 -7.95 5.86
C MET A 55 12.09 -9.45 5.47
N GLU A 56 11.78 -10.34 6.42
CA GLU A 56 11.62 -11.77 6.16
C GLU A 56 10.26 -12.14 5.55
N ARG A 57 9.33 -11.17 5.42
CA ARG A 57 7.98 -11.42 4.90
C ARG A 57 8.01 -12.06 3.52
N TYR A 58 8.86 -11.55 2.62
CA TYR A 58 8.96 -12.08 1.26
C TYR A 58 9.37 -13.54 1.23
N LYS A 59 10.37 -13.93 2.03
CA LYS A 59 10.81 -15.32 2.11
C LYS A 59 9.71 -16.27 2.60
N LYS A 60 8.85 -15.79 3.50
CA LYS A 60 7.77 -16.57 4.10
C LYS A 60 6.49 -16.64 3.28
N THR A 61 6.18 -15.58 2.55
CA THR A 61 4.86 -15.40 1.91
C THR A 61 4.94 -15.07 0.41
N GLY A 62 6.13 -14.81 -0.14
CA GLY A 62 6.30 -14.32 -1.50
C GLY A 62 5.85 -12.85 -1.70
N ILE A 63 5.48 -12.14 -0.62
CA ILE A 63 4.98 -10.77 -0.66
C ILE A 63 5.99 -9.85 0.02
N PRO A 64 6.45 -8.77 -0.64
CA PRO A 64 7.38 -7.82 -0.04
C PRO A 64 6.86 -7.20 1.27
N PRO A 65 7.76 -6.76 2.16
CA PRO A 65 7.36 -6.00 3.34
C PRO A 65 6.74 -4.65 2.94
N LEU A 66 5.80 -4.18 3.76
CA LEU A 66 5.32 -2.82 3.65
C LEU A 66 6.35 -1.86 4.27
N ILE A 67 6.51 -0.70 3.67
CA ILE A 67 7.45 0.32 4.10
C ILE A 67 6.80 1.22 5.15
N LYS A 68 7.49 1.42 6.26
CA LYS A 68 7.05 2.29 7.36
C LYS A 68 7.30 3.75 6.97
N LEU A 69 6.27 4.55 6.82
CA LEU A 69 6.45 6.00 6.58
C LEU A 69 6.64 6.77 7.90
N GLY A 70 5.86 6.44 8.89
CA GLY A 70 5.84 7.04 10.23
C GLY A 70 4.49 6.78 10.88
N ASN A 71 4.40 6.92 12.19
CA ASN A 71 3.15 6.85 12.96
C ASN A 71 2.25 5.66 12.56
N HIS A 72 2.85 4.52 12.30
CA HIS A 72 2.18 3.28 11.87
C HIS A 72 1.47 3.34 10.49
N VAL A 73 1.69 4.39 9.71
CA VAL A 73 1.25 4.43 8.31
C VAL A 73 2.24 3.65 7.46
N LEU A 74 1.72 2.77 6.60
CA LEU A 74 2.52 1.90 5.75
C LEU A 74 2.20 2.14 4.28
N VAL A 75 3.20 1.94 3.43
CA VAL A 75 3.04 2.04 1.97
C VAL A 75 3.67 0.83 1.28
N SER A 76 3.07 0.42 0.18
CA SER A 76 3.60 -0.61 -0.70
C SER A 76 3.19 -0.33 -2.15
N SER A 77 3.64 -1.18 -3.07
CA SER A 77 3.02 -1.27 -4.38
C SER A 77 1.72 -2.07 -4.30
N VAL A 78 0.81 -1.86 -5.23
CA VAL A 78 -0.37 -2.70 -5.39
C VAL A 78 0.01 -4.12 -5.80
N SER A 79 -0.97 -5.02 -5.85
CA SER A 79 -0.76 -6.41 -6.28
C SER A 79 0.01 -6.49 -7.60
N PRO A 80 1.06 -7.34 -7.71
CA PRO A 80 1.78 -7.57 -8.96
C PRO A 80 0.86 -8.02 -10.09
N LEU A 81 -0.25 -8.73 -9.77
CA LEU A 81 -1.20 -9.23 -10.76
C LEU A 81 -1.81 -8.10 -11.59
N ILE A 82 -2.25 -7.01 -10.94
CA ILE A 82 -2.80 -5.88 -11.70
C ILE A 82 -1.71 -4.91 -12.13
N ARG A 83 -0.68 -4.71 -11.31
CA ARG A 83 0.43 -3.77 -11.62
C ARG A 83 1.08 -4.09 -12.96
N MET A 84 1.40 -5.36 -13.19
CA MET A 84 2.10 -5.82 -14.38
C MET A 84 1.20 -5.97 -15.60
N THR A 85 -0.11 -6.15 -15.39
CA THR A 85 -1.06 -6.43 -16.47
C THR A 85 -1.77 -5.19 -17.01
N TYR A 86 -2.10 -4.23 -16.12
CA TYR A 86 -3.02 -3.14 -16.45
C TYR A 86 -2.40 -1.75 -16.41
N PHE A 87 -1.20 -1.61 -15.85
CA PHE A 87 -0.56 -0.30 -15.71
C PHE A 87 0.76 -0.19 -16.47
N SER A 88 1.01 0.98 -17.03
CA SER A 88 2.30 1.30 -17.62
C SER A 88 3.39 1.45 -16.54
N THR A 89 4.65 1.44 -16.93
CA THR A 89 5.77 1.72 -16.01
C THR A 89 5.72 3.14 -15.45
N GLU A 90 5.06 4.07 -16.15
CA GLU A 90 4.92 5.47 -15.73
C GLU A 90 3.80 5.68 -14.70
N THR A 91 2.86 4.75 -14.58
CA THR A 91 1.77 4.85 -13.62
C THR A 91 2.28 4.64 -12.19
N VAL A 92 1.95 5.55 -11.29
CA VAL A 92 2.20 5.40 -9.84
C VAL A 92 1.13 4.51 -9.23
N CYS A 93 1.49 3.31 -8.81
CA CYS A 93 0.57 2.36 -8.20
C CYS A 93 0.97 2.11 -6.74
N LYS A 94 0.16 2.54 -5.78
CA LYS A 94 0.44 2.43 -4.35
C LYS A 94 -0.71 1.82 -3.58
N THR A 95 -0.36 1.06 -2.55
CA THR A 95 -1.27 0.65 -1.48
C THR A 95 -0.88 1.42 -0.24
N LEU A 96 -1.84 2.11 0.36
CA LEU A 96 -1.69 2.80 1.63
C LEU A 96 -2.43 2.01 2.70
N GLU A 97 -1.73 1.73 3.78
CA GLU A 97 -2.25 0.95 4.89
C GLU A 97 -2.28 1.79 6.17
N PHE A 98 -3.41 1.79 6.83
CA PHE A 98 -3.68 2.53 8.04
C PHE A 98 -4.21 1.58 9.13
N PRO A 99 -3.89 1.77 10.43
CA PRO A 99 -4.46 0.93 11.48
C PRO A 99 -5.98 1.03 11.57
N CYS A 100 -6.69 -0.11 11.57
CA CYS A 100 -8.15 -0.13 11.72
C CYS A 100 -8.57 0.36 13.10
N PHE A 101 -9.20 1.52 13.19
CA PHE A 101 -9.62 2.12 14.46
C PHE A 101 -10.62 1.28 15.25
N GLU A 102 -11.53 0.59 14.58
CA GLU A 102 -12.50 -0.29 15.21
C GLU A 102 -11.89 -1.44 16.03
N LYS A 103 -10.62 -1.77 15.75
CA LYS A 103 -9.86 -2.84 16.41
C LYS A 103 -8.88 -2.33 17.44
N LEU A 104 -8.86 -1.02 17.71
CA LEU A 104 -8.00 -0.41 18.70
C LEU A 104 -8.71 -0.37 20.05
N ASN A 105 -7.97 -0.73 21.09
CA ASN A 105 -8.35 -0.51 22.49
C ASN A 105 -7.16 0.13 23.22
N PRO A 106 -7.35 0.70 24.42
CA PRO A 106 -6.27 1.36 25.15
C PRO A 106 -5.02 0.50 25.32
N GLN A 107 -5.18 -0.79 25.63
CA GLN A 107 -4.05 -1.69 25.81
C GLN A 107 -3.21 -1.86 24.53
N ILE A 108 -3.84 -1.99 23.35
CA ILE A 108 -3.14 -2.09 22.08
C ILE A 108 -2.49 -0.77 21.72
N ILE A 109 -3.15 0.36 21.99
CA ILE A 109 -2.60 1.70 21.75
C ILE A 109 -1.32 1.89 22.56
N ASP A 110 -1.35 1.56 23.86
CA ASP A 110 -0.20 1.69 24.76
C ASP A 110 0.94 0.73 24.36
N GLU A 111 0.60 -0.54 24.08
CA GLU A 111 1.58 -1.58 23.70
C GLU A 111 2.38 -1.19 22.44
N TYR A 112 1.74 -0.57 21.45
CA TYR A 112 2.38 -0.19 20.19
C TYR A 112 2.80 1.28 20.12
N GLY A 113 2.53 2.08 21.17
CA GLY A 113 2.79 3.52 21.17
C GLY A 113 2.05 4.23 20.02
N PHE A 114 0.83 3.80 19.72
CA PHE A 114 0.06 4.32 18.60
C PHE A 114 -0.57 5.67 18.94
N ASN A 115 -0.30 6.67 18.11
CA ASN A 115 -0.95 7.98 18.19
C ASN A 115 -1.84 8.17 16.95
N LYS A 116 -3.15 8.24 17.19
CA LYS A 116 -4.17 8.34 16.13
C LYS A 116 -4.01 9.62 15.31
N ASP A 117 -3.81 10.76 15.97
CA ASP A 117 -3.79 12.06 15.30
C ASP A 117 -2.55 12.18 14.41
N LEU A 118 -1.38 11.78 14.92
CA LEU A 118 -0.15 11.74 14.13
C LEU A 118 -0.25 10.75 12.95
N ALA A 119 -0.96 9.63 13.12
CA ALA A 119 -1.16 8.69 12.05
C ALA A 119 -2.08 9.28 10.95
N ILE A 120 -3.13 9.99 11.33
CA ILE A 120 -4.01 10.71 10.40
C ILE A 120 -3.22 11.77 9.64
N GLU A 121 -2.45 12.61 10.34
CA GLU A 121 -1.60 13.63 9.71
C GLU A 121 -0.66 13.02 8.67
N THR A 122 0.06 11.93 9.02
CA THR A 122 0.98 11.26 8.08
C THR A 122 0.24 10.72 6.85
N TYR A 123 -0.96 10.19 7.05
CA TYR A 123 -1.76 9.63 5.97
C TYR A 123 -2.30 10.72 5.03
N GLU A 124 -2.81 11.82 5.59
CA GLU A 124 -3.27 12.99 4.83
C GLU A 124 -2.13 13.65 4.06
N GLU A 125 -0.95 13.78 4.67
CA GLU A 125 0.23 14.26 3.98
C GLU A 125 0.56 13.44 2.74
N LEU A 126 0.52 12.11 2.84
CA LEU A 126 0.81 11.24 1.71
C LEU A 126 -0.28 11.32 0.63
N LEU A 127 -1.55 11.40 1.01
CA LEU A 127 -2.64 11.63 0.06
C LEU A 127 -2.47 12.96 -0.67
N ASN A 128 -2.16 14.04 0.06
CA ASN A 128 -1.92 15.35 -0.53
C ASN A 128 -0.71 15.34 -1.50
N LEU A 129 0.35 14.59 -1.16
CA LEU A 129 1.50 14.43 -2.04
C LEU A 129 1.11 13.72 -3.35
N ILE A 130 0.30 12.66 -3.27
CA ILE A 130 -0.22 11.96 -4.45
C ILE A 130 -1.08 12.92 -5.29
N LEU A 131 -2.05 13.61 -4.66
CA LEU A 131 -3.00 14.49 -5.35
C LEU A 131 -2.34 15.73 -5.99
N SER A 132 -1.27 16.25 -5.39
CA SER A 132 -0.54 17.42 -5.90
C SER A 132 0.54 17.06 -6.94
N SER A 133 0.83 15.78 -7.12
CA SER A 133 1.87 15.35 -8.05
C SER A 133 1.38 15.35 -9.50
N SER A 134 2.08 16.08 -10.37
CA SER A 134 1.75 16.20 -11.79
C SER A 134 2.29 15.06 -12.65
N SER A 135 3.19 14.23 -12.12
CA SER A 135 3.78 13.10 -12.82
C SER A 135 4.45 12.13 -11.83
N ARG A 136 4.75 10.92 -12.28
CA ARG A 136 5.55 9.96 -11.52
C ARG A 136 6.86 10.56 -11.01
N LYS A 137 7.61 11.22 -11.87
CA LYS A 137 8.89 11.85 -11.49
C LYS A 137 8.73 12.92 -10.42
N HIS A 138 7.66 13.71 -10.50
CA HIS A 138 7.34 14.70 -9.47
C HIS A 138 7.04 14.00 -8.13
N PHE A 139 6.18 12.99 -8.13
CA PHE A 139 5.87 12.19 -6.95
C PHE A 139 7.13 11.57 -6.31
N GLU A 140 7.99 10.92 -7.10
CA GLU A 140 9.21 10.29 -6.63
C GLU A 140 10.18 11.31 -5.99
N ASN A 141 10.31 12.50 -6.60
CA ASN A 141 11.14 13.57 -6.04
C ASN A 141 10.61 14.08 -4.70
N GLU A 142 9.31 14.28 -4.58
CA GLU A 142 8.70 14.73 -3.31
C GLU A 142 8.78 13.64 -2.23
N MET A 143 8.60 12.36 -2.60
CA MET A 143 8.83 11.23 -1.70
C MET A 143 10.28 11.19 -1.22
N LEU A 144 11.26 11.40 -2.10
CA LEU A 144 12.68 11.46 -1.72
C LEU A 144 13.00 12.62 -0.80
N LYS A 145 12.39 13.79 -0.99
CA LYS A 145 12.58 14.94 -0.09
C LYS A 145 12.04 14.64 1.31
N LYS A 146 10.85 14.06 1.40
CA LYS A 146 10.12 13.90 2.65
C LYS A 146 10.43 12.61 3.40
N TYR A 147 10.58 11.49 2.67
CA TYR A 147 10.75 10.14 3.20
C TYR A 147 12.05 9.48 2.72
N LYS A 148 13.15 10.26 2.67
CA LYS A 148 14.42 9.83 2.07
C LYS A 148 14.90 8.46 2.57
N SER A 149 14.98 8.27 3.88
CA SER A 149 15.46 7.02 4.47
C SER A 149 14.56 5.83 4.14
N GLN A 150 13.25 6.02 4.14
CA GLN A 150 12.27 4.99 3.83
C GLN A 150 12.34 4.58 2.36
N VAL A 151 12.49 5.56 1.46
CA VAL A 151 12.64 5.32 0.02
C VAL A 151 13.93 4.55 -0.25
N TYR A 152 15.06 4.94 0.34
CA TYR A 152 16.32 4.19 0.18
C TYR A 152 16.23 2.77 0.74
N THR A 153 15.64 2.59 1.91
CA THR A 153 15.40 1.25 2.47
C THR A 153 14.59 0.36 1.51
N ALA A 154 13.54 0.94 0.89
CA ALA A 154 12.73 0.22 -0.09
C ALA A 154 13.53 -0.14 -1.35
N MET A 155 14.34 0.79 -1.85
CA MET A 155 15.17 0.58 -3.04
C MET A 155 16.25 -0.49 -2.79
N GLU A 156 16.98 -0.41 -1.69
CA GLU A 156 17.99 -1.40 -1.30
C GLU A 156 17.38 -2.79 -1.15
N TYR A 157 16.20 -2.87 -0.50
CA TYR A 157 15.49 -4.13 -0.38
C TYR A 157 15.09 -4.70 -1.74
N ALA A 158 14.54 -3.88 -2.62
CA ALA A 158 14.13 -4.29 -3.94
C ALA A 158 15.32 -4.77 -4.79
N GLN A 159 16.43 -4.04 -4.79
CA GLN A 159 17.64 -4.45 -5.48
C GLN A 159 18.20 -5.77 -4.97
N LYS A 160 18.18 -5.97 -3.65
CA LYS A 160 18.66 -7.22 -3.03
C LYS A 160 17.80 -8.43 -3.39
N VAL A 161 16.50 -8.26 -3.48
CA VAL A 161 15.55 -9.36 -3.67
C VAL A 161 15.25 -9.64 -5.14
N PHE A 162 15.12 -8.60 -5.95
CA PHE A 162 14.67 -8.67 -7.33
C PHE A 162 15.78 -8.35 -8.37
N GLY A 163 16.95 -7.93 -7.91
CA GLY A 163 18.07 -7.56 -8.78
C GLY A 163 18.09 -6.07 -9.13
N LYS A 164 19.18 -5.65 -9.80
CA LYS A 164 19.45 -4.23 -10.09
C LYS A 164 18.48 -3.60 -11.09
N ASP A 165 17.89 -4.42 -11.95
CA ASP A 165 17.00 -3.96 -13.03
C ASP A 165 15.52 -3.87 -12.58
N PHE A 166 15.25 -4.13 -11.33
CA PHE A 166 13.89 -3.99 -10.79
C PHE A 166 13.55 -2.50 -10.71
N PRO A 167 12.56 -2.02 -11.48
CA PRO A 167 12.20 -0.60 -11.45
C PRO A 167 11.74 -0.22 -10.04
N PRO A 168 12.28 0.86 -9.46
CA PRO A 168 11.76 1.40 -8.22
C PRO A 168 10.32 1.87 -8.47
N TYR A 169 9.39 1.18 -7.89
CA TYR A 169 7.92 1.29 -7.87
C TYR A 169 7.25 2.55 -8.29
#